data_7ca08546aba8238d7132fcebc0d88ebd
#
_entry.id   7ca08546aba8238d7132fcebc0d88ebd
#
_cell.length_a   1.000
_cell.length_b   1.000
_cell.length_c   1.000
_cell.angle_alpha   90.00
_cell.angle_beta   90.00
_cell.angle_gamma   90.00
#
_symmetry.space_group_name_H-M   'P 1'
#
loop_
_entity.id
_entity.type
_entity.pdbx_description
1 polymer ?
#
loop_
_entity_poly.entity_id
_entity_poly.type
_entity_poly.pdbx_seq_one_letter_code
_entity_poly.pdbx_strand_id
1 'polypeptide(L)'
;MKRTKIVCTVGPGTDKFGILEDMMRAGMNVARFNFSHGSHEEQAERMQMVRDAAMIVNKPIALLLDTKGPEVRLGLFKEGKVFLEAGQQFTLTTDDVEGTSEISTVNHKGLVGDVHVGDTVLLADGLVRLTIDAIEGNNIITTVQNSGEIGNRKRVAVPGVALSLPPVSEQDELDLRFGCQQGVDFVAASFMQRAKDVVAIRRILESEQKDIKIIAKIENAEGV
;
A
#
# COMPACT_ATOMS: atom_id res chain seq x y z
N MET A 1 18.93 -28.65 -5.57
CA MET A 1 18.39 -27.37 -5.05
C MET A 1 17.05 -27.09 -5.73
N LYS A 2 15.98 -26.77 -4.98
CA LYS A 2 14.68 -26.40 -5.58
C LYS A 2 14.86 -25.10 -6.38
N ARG A 3 14.40 -25.05 -7.63
CA ARG A 3 14.46 -23.85 -8.48
C ARG A 3 13.45 -22.80 -8.04
N THR A 4 12.22 -23.25 -7.68
CA THR A 4 11.15 -22.37 -7.18
C THR A 4 11.40 -22.01 -5.72
N LYS A 5 11.31 -20.71 -5.40
CA LYS A 5 11.36 -20.18 -4.04
C LYS A 5 9.95 -19.86 -3.55
N ILE A 6 9.67 -20.22 -2.30
CA ILE A 6 8.37 -20.00 -1.67
C ILE A 6 8.49 -18.77 -0.77
N VAL A 7 7.66 -17.75 -1.07
CA VAL A 7 7.51 -16.54 -0.27
C VAL A 7 6.24 -16.68 0.55
N CYS A 8 6.34 -16.54 1.86
CA CYS A 8 5.19 -16.60 2.77
C CYS A 8 5.06 -15.29 3.55
N THR A 9 3.84 -14.77 3.63
CA THR A 9 3.57 -13.59 4.46
C THR A 9 3.52 -13.99 5.93
N VAL A 10 4.29 -13.26 6.75
CA VAL A 10 4.28 -13.36 8.21
C VAL A 10 3.31 -12.31 8.78
N GLY A 11 2.51 -12.72 9.74
CA GLY A 11 1.51 -11.87 10.38
C GLY A 11 0.80 -12.61 11.51
N PRO A 12 -0.29 -12.08 12.07
CA PRO A 12 -0.94 -12.62 13.27
C PRO A 12 -1.27 -14.13 13.21
N GLY A 13 -1.55 -14.66 12.02
CA GLY A 13 -1.80 -16.10 11.81
C GLY A 13 -0.58 -16.97 12.02
N THR A 14 0.62 -16.41 11.91
CA THR A 14 1.90 -17.13 12.06
C THR A 14 2.59 -16.89 13.40
N ASP A 15 2.01 -16.05 14.27
CA ASP A 15 2.59 -15.69 15.59
C ASP A 15 2.47 -16.84 16.61
N LYS A 16 1.75 -17.92 16.27
CA LYS A 16 1.60 -19.09 17.13
C LYS A 16 2.89 -19.92 17.16
N PHE A 17 3.21 -20.45 18.35
CA PHE A 17 4.38 -21.28 18.58
C PHE A 17 4.48 -22.45 17.58
N GLY A 18 5.66 -22.66 17.00
CA GLY A 18 5.98 -23.76 16.09
C GLY A 18 5.54 -23.56 14.62
N ILE A 19 4.66 -22.60 14.32
CA ILE A 19 4.16 -22.39 12.96
C ILE A 19 5.27 -21.97 11.99
N LEU A 20 6.13 -21.04 12.38
CA LEU A 20 7.22 -20.58 11.53
C LEU A 20 8.21 -21.70 11.20
N GLU A 21 8.56 -22.53 12.19
CA GLU A 21 9.44 -23.69 12.00
C GLU A 21 8.80 -24.71 11.06
N ASP A 22 7.51 -24.97 11.18
CA ASP A 22 6.79 -25.89 10.29
C ASP A 22 6.70 -25.37 8.86
N MET A 23 6.44 -24.09 8.67
CA MET A 23 6.48 -23.43 7.36
C MET A 23 7.87 -23.54 6.72
N MET A 24 8.93 -23.34 7.50
CA MET A 24 10.31 -23.48 7.03
C MET A 24 10.64 -24.93 6.67
N ARG A 25 10.22 -25.91 7.48
CA ARG A 25 10.38 -27.36 7.16
C ARG A 25 9.61 -27.74 5.91
N ALA A 26 8.40 -27.18 5.72
CA ALA A 26 7.57 -27.39 4.53
C ALA A 26 8.15 -26.75 3.26
N GLY A 27 9.11 -25.83 3.38
CA GLY A 27 9.85 -25.29 2.24
C GLY A 27 9.82 -23.79 2.04
N MET A 28 9.38 -23.01 3.02
CA MET A 28 9.50 -21.54 3.00
C MET A 28 10.96 -21.14 2.78
N ASN A 29 11.17 -20.14 1.94
CA ASN A 29 12.48 -19.58 1.62
C ASN A 29 12.60 -18.10 1.98
N VAL A 30 11.46 -17.37 1.93
CA VAL A 30 11.39 -15.93 2.15
C VAL A 30 10.22 -15.64 3.07
N ALA A 31 10.46 -14.90 4.14
CA ALA A 31 9.45 -14.34 5.02
C ALA A 31 9.12 -12.92 4.53
N ARG A 32 7.88 -12.70 4.07
CA ARG A 32 7.39 -11.40 3.62
C ARG A 32 6.67 -10.68 4.75
N PHE A 33 7.07 -9.44 5.01
CA PHE A 33 6.48 -8.53 5.98
C PHE A 33 5.73 -7.42 5.23
N ASN A 34 4.40 -7.36 5.39
CA ASN A 34 3.57 -6.37 4.73
C ASN A 34 3.47 -5.10 5.59
N PHE A 35 4.14 -4.04 5.16
CA PHE A 35 4.18 -2.76 5.86
C PHE A 35 2.94 -1.88 5.64
N SER A 36 1.93 -2.37 4.91
CA SER A 36 0.61 -1.75 4.92
C SER A 36 -0.11 -1.90 6.26
N HIS A 37 0.37 -2.76 7.16
CA HIS A 37 -0.25 -3.11 8.43
C HIS A 37 0.79 -3.26 9.55
N GLY A 38 0.35 -2.98 10.77
CA GLY A 38 1.19 -3.10 11.97
C GLY A 38 2.13 -1.92 12.19
N SER A 39 2.74 -1.87 13.36
CA SER A 39 3.77 -0.90 13.71
C SER A 39 5.17 -1.44 13.44
N HIS A 40 6.19 -0.57 13.46
CA HIS A 40 7.59 -0.98 13.34
C HIS A 40 7.99 -1.96 14.46
N GLU A 41 7.48 -1.78 15.67
CA GLU A 41 7.73 -2.66 16.81
C GLU A 41 7.19 -4.07 16.54
N GLU A 42 5.92 -4.18 16.10
CA GLU A 42 5.32 -5.47 15.74
C GLU A 42 6.07 -6.16 14.61
N GLN A 43 6.52 -5.40 13.61
CA GLN A 43 7.31 -5.96 12.50
C GLN A 43 8.69 -6.43 12.99
N ALA A 44 9.35 -5.67 13.89
CA ALA A 44 10.63 -6.06 14.48
C ALA A 44 10.51 -7.37 15.27
N GLU A 45 9.48 -7.50 16.11
CA GLU A 45 9.21 -8.71 16.87
C GLU A 45 9.05 -9.93 15.96
N ARG A 46 8.22 -9.81 14.90
CA ARG A 46 8.02 -10.88 13.93
C ARG A 46 9.28 -11.22 13.14
N MET A 47 10.10 -10.22 12.77
CA MET A 47 11.39 -10.46 12.13
C MET A 47 12.33 -11.24 13.05
N GLN A 48 12.33 -10.93 14.35
CA GLN A 48 13.12 -11.67 15.32
C GLN A 48 12.61 -13.11 15.47
N MET A 49 11.29 -13.32 15.58
CA MET A 49 10.70 -14.67 15.60
C MET A 49 11.12 -15.52 14.40
N VAL A 50 11.15 -14.91 13.20
CA VAL A 50 11.61 -15.61 11.98
C VAL A 50 13.09 -15.99 12.07
N ARG A 51 13.95 -15.11 12.61
CA ARG A 51 15.39 -15.41 12.81
C ARG A 51 15.59 -16.56 13.78
N ASP A 52 14.87 -16.52 14.90
CA ASP A 52 14.96 -17.56 15.93
C ASP A 52 14.50 -18.92 15.39
N ALA A 53 13.35 -18.95 14.68
CA ALA A 53 12.87 -20.16 14.03
C ALA A 53 13.85 -20.68 12.95
N ALA A 54 14.47 -19.78 12.17
CA ALA A 54 15.47 -20.16 11.17
C ALA A 54 16.72 -20.81 11.81
N MET A 55 17.15 -20.32 12.97
CA MET A 55 18.23 -20.95 13.75
C MET A 55 17.84 -22.33 14.25
N ILE A 56 16.63 -22.49 14.81
CA ILE A 56 16.12 -23.79 15.30
C ILE A 56 16.05 -24.81 14.16
N VAL A 57 15.56 -24.41 12.99
CA VAL A 57 15.41 -25.31 11.83
C VAL A 57 16.73 -25.49 11.07
N ASN A 58 17.75 -24.68 11.37
CA ASN A 58 19.02 -24.61 10.65
C ASN A 58 18.86 -24.42 9.14
N LYS A 59 18.03 -23.44 8.76
CA LYS A 59 17.79 -23.08 7.35
C LYS A 59 17.93 -21.57 7.16
N PRO A 60 18.62 -21.10 6.09
CA PRO A 60 18.63 -19.69 5.74
C PRO A 60 17.24 -19.28 5.22
N ILE A 61 16.67 -18.25 5.83
CA ILE A 61 15.41 -17.62 5.42
C ILE A 61 15.70 -16.15 5.16
N ALA A 62 15.34 -15.68 3.97
CA ALA A 62 15.46 -14.27 3.63
C ALA A 62 14.28 -13.48 4.19
N LEU A 63 14.54 -12.22 4.60
CA LEU A 63 13.53 -11.28 5.04
C LEU A 63 13.20 -10.32 3.90
N LEU A 64 11.92 -10.16 3.58
CA LEU A 64 11.43 -9.28 2.53
C LEU A 64 10.46 -8.27 3.12
N LEU A 65 10.83 -6.99 3.05
CA LEU A 65 9.95 -5.87 3.35
C LEU A 65 9.11 -5.54 2.11
N ASP A 66 7.79 -5.59 2.22
CA ASP A 66 6.86 -5.19 1.17
C ASP A 66 6.24 -3.84 1.52
N THR A 67 6.59 -2.79 0.75
CA THR A 67 6.14 -1.43 1.01
C THR A 67 4.66 -1.29 0.74
N LYS A 68 4.01 -0.35 1.42
CA LYS A 68 2.63 0.01 1.16
C LYS A 68 2.49 0.64 -0.23
N GLY A 69 3.44 1.48 -0.60
CA GLY A 69 3.42 2.28 -1.81
C GLY A 69 2.49 3.50 -1.73
N PRO A 70 2.59 4.41 -2.71
CA PRO A 70 1.75 5.58 -2.77
C PRO A 70 0.32 5.21 -3.16
N GLU A 71 -0.63 5.47 -2.26
CA GLU A 71 -2.05 5.24 -2.46
C GLU A 71 -2.87 6.50 -2.20
N VAL A 72 -3.89 6.72 -3.03
CA VAL A 72 -4.93 7.71 -2.71
C VAL A 72 -5.95 7.07 -1.77
N ARG A 73 -6.24 7.77 -0.68
CA ARG A 73 -7.21 7.33 0.33
C ARG A 73 -8.15 8.46 0.73
N LEU A 74 -9.37 8.07 1.08
CA LEU A 74 -10.34 8.96 1.73
C LEU A 74 -9.85 9.37 3.11
N GLY A 75 -10.35 10.51 3.60
CA GLY A 75 -10.17 10.99 4.97
C GLY A 75 -10.96 10.18 6.00
N LEU A 76 -11.20 10.83 7.14
CA LEU A 76 -12.02 10.29 8.22
C LEU A 76 -13.46 10.80 8.07
N PHE A 77 -14.42 9.92 8.27
CA PHE A 77 -15.83 10.25 8.31
C PHE A 77 -16.27 10.49 9.76
N LYS A 78 -17.16 11.45 9.96
CA LYS A 78 -17.69 11.82 11.27
C LYS A 78 -18.26 10.63 12.06
N GLU A 79 -18.96 9.74 11.36
CA GLU A 79 -19.55 8.53 11.95
C GLU A 79 -18.75 7.25 11.67
N GLY A 80 -17.51 7.40 11.21
CA GLY A 80 -16.61 6.29 10.85
C GLY A 80 -16.92 5.66 9.50
N LYS A 81 -18.18 5.73 9.03
CA LYS A 81 -18.65 5.20 7.75
C LYS A 81 -19.92 5.93 7.30
N VAL A 82 -20.18 5.88 5.99
CA VAL A 82 -21.40 6.42 5.38
C VAL A 82 -21.90 5.48 4.29
N PHE A 83 -23.21 5.54 4.03
CA PHE A 83 -23.81 4.85 2.90
C PHE A 83 -24.05 5.85 1.77
N LEU A 84 -23.58 5.53 0.57
CA LEU A 84 -23.81 6.33 -0.63
C LEU A 84 -24.88 5.66 -1.49
N GLU A 85 -25.84 6.46 -1.97
CA GLU A 85 -26.93 5.99 -2.83
C GLU A 85 -26.61 6.24 -4.31
N ALA A 86 -26.98 5.32 -5.18
CA ALA A 86 -26.84 5.51 -6.61
C ALA A 86 -27.63 6.75 -7.09
N GLY A 87 -27.00 7.58 -7.92
CA GLY A 87 -27.54 8.82 -8.44
C GLY A 87 -27.30 10.05 -7.56
N GLN A 88 -26.86 9.90 -6.29
CA GLN A 88 -26.49 11.06 -5.48
C GLN A 88 -25.19 11.70 -5.95
N GLN A 89 -25.03 12.98 -5.67
CA GLN A 89 -23.75 13.69 -5.80
C GLN A 89 -22.85 13.39 -4.61
N PHE A 90 -21.55 13.18 -4.86
CA PHE A 90 -20.53 13.01 -3.84
C PHE A 90 -19.27 13.78 -4.24
N THR A 91 -18.74 14.61 -3.36
CA THR A 91 -17.58 15.43 -3.63
C THR A 91 -16.31 14.83 -3.02
N LEU A 92 -15.27 14.63 -3.81
CA LEU A 92 -13.93 14.39 -3.33
C LEU A 92 -13.18 15.73 -3.29
N THR A 93 -12.59 16.08 -2.16
CA THR A 93 -11.87 17.34 -2.03
C THR A 93 -10.44 17.13 -1.58
N THR A 94 -9.54 18.01 -2.03
CA THR A 94 -8.17 18.09 -1.52
C THR A 94 -8.04 18.98 -0.28
N ASP A 95 -9.11 19.66 0.12
CA ASP A 95 -9.17 20.39 1.38
C ASP A 95 -9.31 19.40 2.55
N ASP A 96 -8.87 19.83 3.72
CA ASP A 96 -8.97 19.02 4.94
C ASP A 96 -10.35 19.26 5.60
N VAL A 97 -11.26 18.31 5.34
CA VAL A 97 -12.62 18.32 5.87
C VAL A 97 -12.97 16.99 6.53
N GLU A 98 -13.85 17.04 7.52
CA GLU A 98 -14.46 15.85 8.09
C GLU A 98 -15.47 15.28 7.09
N GLY A 99 -15.34 14.00 6.74
CA GLY A 99 -16.17 13.34 5.72
C GLY A 99 -17.61 13.15 6.17
N THR A 100 -18.54 13.31 5.24
CA THR A 100 -19.98 13.11 5.37
C THR A 100 -20.50 12.25 4.22
N SER A 101 -21.82 12.07 4.11
CA SER A 101 -22.45 11.43 2.93
C SER A 101 -22.37 12.29 1.65
N GLU A 102 -21.89 13.53 1.72
CA GLU A 102 -21.85 14.47 0.60
C GLU A 102 -20.39 14.78 0.15
N ILE A 103 -19.41 14.70 1.06
CA ILE A 103 -18.03 15.11 0.81
C ILE A 103 -17.04 14.28 1.61
N SER A 104 -15.86 14.05 1.05
CA SER A 104 -14.71 13.50 1.80
C SER A 104 -13.40 14.06 1.26
N THR A 105 -12.47 14.31 2.18
CA THR A 105 -11.06 14.59 1.85
C THR A 105 -10.42 13.42 1.13
N VAL A 106 -9.49 13.71 0.22
CA VAL A 106 -8.50 12.77 -0.29
C VAL A 106 -7.09 13.21 0.10
N ASN A 107 -6.22 12.25 0.43
CA ASN A 107 -4.85 12.56 0.88
C ASN A 107 -3.91 13.04 -0.24
N HIS A 108 -4.28 12.87 -1.52
CA HIS A 108 -3.47 13.28 -2.66
C HIS A 108 -3.90 14.68 -3.13
N LYS A 109 -3.10 15.70 -2.79
CA LYS A 109 -3.38 17.10 -3.13
C LYS A 109 -3.34 17.40 -4.64
N GLY A 110 -2.61 16.59 -5.43
CA GLY A 110 -2.52 16.71 -6.89
C GLY A 110 -3.70 16.10 -7.65
N LEU A 111 -4.61 15.39 -6.96
CA LEU A 111 -5.66 14.61 -7.63
C LEU A 111 -6.52 15.46 -8.57
N VAL A 112 -6.86 16.70 -8.21
CA VAL A 112 -7.65 17.62 -9.03
C VAL A 112 -6.96 17.97 -10.36
N GLY A 113 -5.62 17.91 -10.41
CA GLY A 113 -4.85 18.15 -11.64
C GLY A 113 -4.60 16.89 -12.46
N ASP A 114 -4.79 15.72 -11.87
CA ASP A 114 -4.53 14.44 -12.51
C ASP A 114 -5.75 13.89 -13.26
N VAL A 115 -6.98 14.23 -12.79
CA VAL A 115 -8.23 13.65 -13.29
C VAL A 115 -8.98 14.59 -14.22
N HIS A 116 -9.91 14.04 -15.00
CA HIS A 116 -10.73 14.78 -15.96
C HIS A 116 -12.22 14.45 -15.79
N VAL A 117 -13.08 15.34 -16.27
CA VAL A 117 -14.52 15.08 -16.37
C VAL A 117 -14.76 13.83 -17.23
N GLY A 118 -15.62 12.94 -16.74
CA GLY A 118 -15.92 11.66 -17.35
C GLY A 118 -15.08 10.48 -16.83
N ASP A 119 -13.99 10.74 -16.09
CA ASP A 119 -13.20 9.66 -15.49
C ASP A 119 -14.01 8.89 -14.43
N THR A 120 -13.70 7.62 -14.32
CA THR A 120 -14.27 6.75 -13.29
C THR A 120 -13.39 6.76 -12.04
N VAL A 121 -14.00 6.97 -10.87
CA VAL A 121 -13.35 6.79 -9.58
C VAL A 121 -13.94 5.57 -8.87
N LEU A 122 -13.07 4.72 -8.34
CA LEU A 122 -13.43 3.54 -7.58
C LEU A 122 -13.08 3.74 -6.10
N LEU A 123 -14.05 3.60 -5.22
CA LEU A 123 -13.86 3.66 -3.77
C LEU A 123 -13.91 2.26 -3.16
N ALA A 124 -13.15 2.05 -2.06
CA ALA A 124 -13.14 0.82 -1.28
C ALA A 124 -12.94 -0.44 -2.17
N ASP A 125 -11.87 -0.44 -2.96
CA ASP A 125 -11.50 -1.54 -3.87
C ASP A 125 -12.57 -1.88 -4.93
N GLY A 126 -13.31 -0.85 -5.37
CA GLY A 126 -14.33 -0.96 -6.41
C GLY A 126 -15.74 -1.26 -5.88
N LEU A 127 -15.95 -1.24 -4.57
CA LEU A 127 -17.27 -1.42 -3.95
C LEU A 127 -18.25 -0.32 -4.40
N VAL A 128 -17.77 0.93 -4.47
CA VAL A 128 -18.55 2.06 -4.96
C VAL A 128 -17.82 2.69 -6.15
N ARG A 129 -18.55 2.90 -7.25
CA ARG A 129 -18.10 3.59 -8.46
C ARG A 129 -18.70 4.98 -8.54
N LEU A 130 -17.87 5.95 -8.88
CA LEU A 130 -18.25 7.33 -9.15
C LEU A 130 -17.87 7.71 -10.58
N THR A 131 -18.59 8.66 -11.18
CA THR A 131 -18.18 9.35 -12.41
C THR A 131 -17.94 10.81 -12.09
N ILE A 132 -16.86 11.38 -12.62
CA ILE A 132 -16.53 12.79 -12.42
C ILE A 132 -17.39 13.65 -13.35
N ASP A 133 -18.18 14.57 -12.78
CA ASP A 133 -19.07 15.48 -13.50
C ASP A 133 -18.44 16.86 -13.71
N ALA A 134 -17.71 17.35 -12.68
CA ALA A 134 -17.03 18.64 -12.73
C ALA A 134 -15.81 18.69 -11.81
N ILE A 135 -14.89 19.62 -12.08
CA ILE A 135 -13.75 19.94 -11.21
C ILE A 135 -13.80 21.44 -10.92
N GLU A 136 -13.94 21.81 -9.66
CA GLU A 136 -14.09 23.20 -9.22
C GLU A 136 -13.12 23.51 -8.08
N GLY A 137 -12.03 24.20 -8.39
CA GLY A 137 -10.97 24.49 -7.44
C GLY A 137 -10.38 23.21 -6.85
N ASN A 138 -10.56 22.97 -5.57
CA ASN A 138 -10.08 21.80 -4.85
C ASN A 138 -11.09 20.64 -4.82
N ASN A 139 -12.23 20.79 -5.49
CA ASN A 139 -13.35 19.85 -5.45
C ASN A 139 -13.50 19.08 -6.76
N ILE A 140 -13.64 17.76 -6.66
CA ILE A 140 -13.99 16.85 -7.73
C ILE A 140 -15.44 16.42 -7.46
N ILE A 141 -16.35 16.96 -8.24
CA ILE A 141 -17.80 16.71 -8.11
C ILE A 141 -18.11 15.45 -8.91
N THR A 142 -18.75 14.48 -8.27
CA THR A 142 -19.02 13.17 -8.87
C THR A 142 -20.45 12.73 -8.66
N THR A 143 -20.95 11.87 -9.54
CA THR A 143 -22.20 11.12 -9.38
C THR A 143 -21.90 9.68 -9.01
N VAL A 144 -22.55 9.18 -7.94
CA VAL A 144 -22.50 7.78 -7.48
C VAL A 144 -23.20 6.87 -8.47
N GLN A 145 -22.51 5.87 -9.02
CA GLN A 145 -23.06 4.97 -10.04
C GLN A 145 -23.75 3.72 -9.45
N ASN A 146 -23.33 3.31 -8.25
CA ASN A 146 -23.93 2.19 -7.53
C ASN A 146 -23.87 2.43 -6.03
N SER A 147 -24.94 2.03 -5.31
CA SER A 147 -25.01 2.19 -3.86
C SER A 147 -24.01 1.31 -3.13
N GLY A 148 -23.50 1.79 -1.99
CA GLY A 148 -22.61 1.02 -1.13
C GLY A 148 -22.15 1.78 0.11
N GLU A 149 -21.64 1.03 1.10
CA GLU A 149 -21.07 1.60 2.32
C GLU A 149 -19.57 1.85 2.13
N ILE A 150 -19.10 3.05 2.49
CA ILE A 150 -17.70 3.40 2.53
C ILE A 150 -17.31 3.88 3.92
N GLY A 151 -16.05 3.72 4.30
CA GLY A 151 -15.56 4.08 5.63
C GLY A 151 -14.24 4.83 5.60
N ASN A 152 -13.71 5.06 6.79
CA ASN A 152 -12.46 5.76 7.02
C ASN A 152 -11.30 5.18 6.21
N ARG A 153 -10.49 6.06 5.61
CA ARG A 153 -9.21 5.74 4.95
C ARG A 153 -9.32 4.67 3.86
N LYS A 154 -10.51 4.48 3.27
CA LYS A 154 -10.69 3.56 2.15
C LYS A 154 -9.94 4.05 0.93
N ARG A 155 -9.45 3.09 0.14
CA ARG A 155 -8.69 3.35 -1.09
C ARG A 155 -9.56 4.07 -2.12
N VAL A 156 -8.93 5.00 -2.83
CA VAL A 156 -9.46 5.68 -4.02
C VAL A 156 -8.60 5.27 -5.20
N ALA A 157 -9.19 4.74 -6.25
CA ALA A 157 -8.50 4.41 -7.49
C ALA A 157 -9.16 5.12 -8.68
N VAL A 158 -8.35 5.56 -9.64
CA VAL A 158 -8.82 6.16 -10.88
C VAL A 158 -8.22 5.36 -12.03
N PRO A 159 -8.91 4.32 -12.53
CA PRO A 159 -8.39 3.45 -13.57
C PRO A 159 -8.09 4.22 -14.86
N GLY A 160 -6.93 3.97 -15.45
CA GLY A 160 -6.51 4.62 -16.71
C GLY A 160 -5.96 6.03 -16.56
N VAL A 161 -5.86 6.55 -15.34
CA VAL A 161 -5.28 7.87 -15.05
C VAL A 161 -3.94 7.72 -14.35
N ALA A 162 -2.89 8.31 -14.92
CA ALA A 162 -1.56 8.38 -14.32
C ALA A 162 -1.53 9.44 -13.22
N LEU A 163 -1.54 9.02 -11.96
CA LEU A 163 -1.52 9.93 -10.82
C LEU A 163 -0.11 10.49 -10.57
N SER A 164 -0.04 11.79 -10.23
CA SER A 164 1.19 12.50 -9.92
C SER A 164 1.71 12.21 -8.49
N LEU A 165 1.48 11.00 -7.99
CA LEU A 165 1.96 10.57 -6.69
C LEU A 165 3.49 10.49 -6.65
N PRO A 166 4.13 10.84 -5.52
CA PRO A 166 5.56 10.60 -5.35
C PRO A 166 5.82 9.09 -5.39
N PRO A 167 6.94 8.62 -5.98
CA PRO A 167 7.23 7.19 -6.10
C PRO A 167 7.45 6.49 -4.74
N VAL A 168 7.78 7.26 -3.72
CA VAL A 168 7.96 6.82 -2.34
C VAL A 168 7.22 7.80 -1.45
N SER A 169 6.28 7.32 -0.65
CA SER A 169 5.60 8.14 0.37
C SER A 169 6.54 8.40 1.55
N GLU A 170 6.24 9.41 2.37
CA GLU A 170 7.00 9.66 3.60
C GLU A 170 7.02 8.43 4.52
N GLN A 171 5.90 7.71 4.61
CA GLN A 171 5.83 6.48 5.40
C GLN A 171 6.69 5.38 4.79
N ASP A 172 6.66 5.19 3.46
CA ASP A 172 7.53 4.19 2.81
C ASP A 172 9.01 4.50 3.02
N GLU A 173 9.41 5.79 3.05
CA GLU A 173 10.79 6.17 3.36
C GLU A 173 11.17 5.76 4.80
N LEU A 174 10.30 6.00 5.78
CA LEU A 174 10.51 5.55 7.16
C LEU A 174 10.60 4.03 7.25
N ASP A 175 9.73 3.32 6.55
CA ASP A 175 9.70 1.87 6.49
C ASP A 175 10.97 1.30 5.85
N LEU A 176 11.46 1.90 4.77
CA LEU A 176 12.70 1.50 4.10
C LEU A 176 13.93 1.68 5.00
N ARG A 177 14.03 2.83 5.69
CA ARG A 177 15.11 3.08 6.66
C ARG A 177 15.07 2.09 7.82
N PHE A 178 13.86 1.81 8.35
CA PHE A 178 13.66 0.78 9.36
C PHE A 178 14.08 -0.60 8.85
N GLY A 179 13.69 -0.98 7.62
CA GLY A 179 14.14 -2.23 6.99
C GLY A 179 15.66 -2.35 6.88
N CYS A 180 16.35 -1.23 6.57
CA CYS A 180 17.80 -1.17 6.57
C CYS A 180 18.41 -1.44 7.96
N GLN A 181 17.82 -0.86 9.01
CA GLN A 181 18.24 -1.09 10.40
C GLN A 181 17.99 -2.53 10.82
N GLN A 182 16.87 -3.10 10.42
CA GLN A 182 16.52 -4.50 10.67
C GLN A 182 17.32 -5.49 9.81
N GLY A 183 18.05 -5.05 8.79
CA GLY A 183 18.86 -5.92 7.94
C GLY A 183 18.01 -6.88 7.11
N VAL A 184 16.99 -6.36 6.42
CA VAL A 184 16.21 -7.14 5.44
C VAL A 184 17.05 -7.44 4.19
N ASP A 185 16.77 -8.55 3.51
CA ASP A 185 17.49 -8.98 2.31
C ASP A 185 16.89 -8.38 1.03
N PHE A 186 15.57 -8.18 1.04
CA PHE A 186 14.81 -7.69 -0.11
C PHE A 186 13.83 -6.60 0.29
N VAL A 187 13.60 -5.67 -0.64
CA VAL A 187 12.47 -4.75 -0.64
C VAL A 187 11.60 -5.06 -1.85
N ALA A 188 10.32 -5.38 -1.63
CA ALA A 188 9.30 -5.42 -2.67
C ALA A 188 8.62 -4.05 -2.71
N ALA A 189 8.87 -3.31 -3.79
CA ALA A 189 8.43 -1.95 -3.97
C ALA A 189 7.08 -1.91 -4.71
N SER A 190 6.04 -1.46 -4.02
CA SER A 190 4.67 -1.42 -4.56
C SER A 190 4.48 -0.29 -5.57
N PHE A 191 3.63 -0.52 -6.57
CA PHE A 191 3.19 0.44 -7.58
C PHE A 191 4.32 1.10 -8.39
N MET A 192 5.36 0.34 -8.72
CA MET A 192 6.44 0.83 -9.57
C MET A 192 5.96 1.01 -11.00
N GLN A 193 6.09 2.22 -11.53
CA GLN A 193 5.63 2.60 -12.87
C GLN A 193 6.77 2.92 -13.82
N ARG A 194 7.85 3.50 -13.30
CA ARG A 194 8.96 4.03 -14.10
C ARG A 194 10.30 3.71 -13.47
N ALA A 195 11.35 3.66 -14.28
CA ALA A 195 12.70 3.43 -13.79
C ALA A 195 13.13 4.41 -12.68
N LYS A 196 12.69 5.68 -12.77
CA LYS A 196 12.98 6.70 -11.74
C LYS A 196 12.43 6.34 -10.35
N ASP A 197 11.34 5.56 -10.29
CA ASP A 197 10.71 5.16 -9.03
C ASP A 197 11.60 4.15 -8.30
N VAL A 198 12.14 3.18 -9.04
CA VAL A 198 13.12 2.21 -8.52
C VAL A 198 14.40 2.93 -8.08
N VAL A 199 14.86 3.93 -8.88
CA VAL A 199 16.05 4.74 -8.53
C VAL A 199 15.82 5.53 -7.24
N ALA A 200 14.61 6.05 -6.99
CA ALA A 200 14.29 6.75 -5.74
C ALA A 200 14.47 5.83 -4.53
N ILE A 201 13.94 4.61 -4.59
CA ILE A 201 14.13 3.60 -3.52
C ILE A 201 15.61 3.23 -3.38
N ARG A 202 16.32 2.99 -4.50
CA ARG A 202 17.75 2.66 -4.48
C ARG A 202 18.56 3.72 -3.74
N ARG A 203 18.30 5.00 -3.99
CA ARG A 203 18.98 6.11 -3.30
C ARG A 203 18.78 6.10 -1.79
N ILE A 204 17.57 5.75 -1.30
CA ILE A 204 17.30 5.63 0.13
C ILE A 204 18.16 4.49 0.72
N LEU A 205 18.14 3.31 0.10
CA LEU A 205 18.92 2.16 0.57
C LEU A 205 20.43 2.45 0.56
N GLU A 206 20.93 3.11 -0.47
CA GLU A 206 22.34 3.53 -0.59
C GLU A 206 22.73 4.57 0.47
N SER A 207 21.82 5.51 0.81
CA SER A 207 22.06 6.47 1.88
C SER A 207 22.25 5.81 3.25
N GLU A 208 21.62 4.65 3.47
CA GLU A 208 21.80 3.79 4.64
C GLU A 208 22.98 2.80 4.51
N GLN A 209 23.76 2.91 3.44
CA GLN A 209 24.92 2.05 3.13
C GLN A 209 24.56 0.55 3.05
N LYS A 210 23.36 0.23 2.49
CA LYS A 210 22.85 -1.13 2.35
C LYS A 210 22.69 -1.52 0.88
N ASP A 211 23.19 -2.73 0.54
CA ASP A 211 22.97 -3.36 -0.78
C ASP A 211 21.79 -4.33 -0.71
N ILE A 212 20.59 -3.79 -0.40
CA ILE A 212 19.35 -4.56 -0.37
C ILE A 212 18.80 -4.67 -1.80
N LYS A 213 18.34 -5.87 -2.20
CA LYS A 213 17.81 -6.10 -3.54
C LYS A 213 16.37 -5.60 -3.63
N ILE A 214 16.03 -4.95 -4.75
CA ILE A 214 14.70 -4.40 -5.01
C ILE A 214 13.96 -5.33 -5.97
N ILE A 215 12.72 -5.66 -5.61
CA ILE A 215 11.72 -6.32 -6.45
C ILE A 215 10.69 -5.26 -6.82
N ALA A 216 10.68 -4.82 -8.07
CA ALA A 216 9.67 -3.89 -8.56
C ALA A 216 8.34 -4.63 -8.76
N LYS A 217 7.29 -4.17 -8.10
CA LYS A 217 5.93 -4.70 -8.26
C LYS A 217 5.21 -3.89 -9.34
N ILE A 218 4.83 -4.54 -10.43
CA ILE A 218 4.09 -3.95 -11.53
C ILE A 218 2.61 -4.28 -11.31
N GLU A 219 1.84 -3.27 -10.88
CA GLU A 219 0.48 -3.45 -10.36
C GLU A 219 -0.56 -2.58 -11.09
N ASN A 220 -0.13 -1.85 -12.11
CA ASN A 220 -1.00 -1.00 -12.93
C ASN A 220 -0.51 -0.96 -14.38
N ALA A 221 -1.33 -0.37 -15.28
CA ALA A 221 -1.02 -0.30 -16.71
C ALA A 221 0.20 0.55 -17.03
N GLU A 222 0.48 1.58 -16.21
CA GLU A 222 1.61 2.49 -16.41
C GLU A 222 2.97 1.80 -16.15
N GLY A 223 2.98 0.73 -15.37
CA GLY A 223 4.18 -0.07 -15.09
C GLY A 223 4.51 -1.10 -16.16
N VAL A 224 3.57 -1.39 -17.05
CA VAL A 224 3.74 -2.35 -18.14
C VAL A 224 4.35 -1.68 -19.35
#